data_f6e3aa12f51e318a685f541499b0fb1a
#
_entry.id   f6e3aa12f51e318a685f541499b0fb1a
#
_cell.length_a   1.000
_cell.length_b   1.000
_cell.length_c   1.000
_cell.angle_alpha   90.00
_cell.angle_beta   90.00
_cell.angle_gamma   90.00
#
_symmetry.space_group_name_H-M   'P 1'
#
loop_
_entity.id
_entity.type
_entity.pdbx_description
1 polymer ?
#
loop_
_entity_poly.entity_id
_entity_poly.type
_entity_poly.pdbx_seq_one_letter_code
_entity_poly.pdbx_strand_id
1 'polypeptide(L)'
;FTGRVNVVEYMEKLDFTILTSISEGQPLSVLESLGARRPCVTTEVGCCRELLEGAPGDDFGVAGFVSPPMYRKGLADAMERMCVSRARRLEMGERGQRRVATYYLHEQMLANYRALYDETARAFNLPKKEV
;
A
#
# COMPACT_ATOMS: atom_id res chain seq x y z
N PHE A 1 13.80 -18.54 -4.42
CA PHE A 1 12.67 -18.23 -5.33
C PHE A 1 11.65 -19.35 -5.26
N THR A 2 10.41 -19.01 -4.90
CA THR A 2 9.33 -19.99 -4.68
C THR A 2 8.45 -20.18 -5.94
N GLY A 3 8.65 -19.37 -6.98
CA GLY A 3 7.74 -19.32 -8.11
C GLY A 3 6.38 -18.70 -7.72
N ARG A 4 5.31 -19.09 -8.41
CA ARG A 4 3.96 -18.62 -8.13
C ARG A 4 3.41 -19.30 -6.88
N VAL A 5 3.03 -18.52 -5.88
CA VAL A 5 2.53 -19.01 -4.58
C VAL A 5 1.23 -18.32 -4.18
N ASN A 6 0.51 -18.89 -3.22
CA ASN A 6 -0.60 -18.20 -2.57
C ASN A 6 -0.03 -17.13 -1.62
N VAL A 7 -0.17 -15.87 -1.99
CA VAL A 7 0.39 -14.72 -1.26
C VAL A 7 -0.13 -14.66 0.18
N VAL A 8 -1.39 -14.98 0.42
CA VAL A 8 -2.02 -14.92 1.76
C VAL A 8 -1.27 -15.83 2.74
N GLU A 9 -0.99 -17.07 2.35
CA GLU A 9 -0.29 -18.04 3.20
C GLU A 9 1.17 -17.65 3.50
N TYR A 10 1.80 -16.90 2.58
CA TYR A 10 3.18 -16.43 2.77
C TYR A 10 3.25 -15.17 3.63
N MET A 11 2.29 -14.24 3.49
CA MET A 11 2.27 -12.99 4.27
C MET A 11 2.30 -13.24 5.79
N GLU A 12 1.64 -14.29 6.26
CA GLU A 12 1.64 -14.64 7.68
C GLU A 12 3.02 -14.99 8.25
N LYS A 13 3.91 -15.48 7.37
CA LYS A 13 5.27 -15.94 7.73
C LYS A 13 6.33 -14.85 7.65
N LEU A 14 6.00 -13.69 7.06
CA LEU A 14 6.92 -12.59 6.84
C LEU A 14 6.92 -11.62 8.02
N ASP A 15 8.09 -11.06 8.32
CA ASP A 15 8.22 -9.95 9.28
C ASP A 15 7.88 -8.60 8.63
N PHE A 16 8.25 -8.43 7.36
CA PHE A 16 7.97 -7.25 6.54
C PHE A 16 8.17 -7.59 5.05
N THR A 17 7.73 -6.71 4.17
CA THR A 17 7.91 -6.87 2.72
C THR A 17 8.78 -5.76 2.14
N ILE A 18 9.27 -5.98 0.93
CA ILE A 18 10.12 -5.02 0.20
C ILE A 18 9.58 -4.86 -1.21
N LEU A 19 9.46 -3.60 -1.66
CA LEU A 19 9.16 -3.26 -3.04
C LEU A 19 10.28 -2.36 -3.59
N THR A 20 10.98 -2.83 -4.61
CA THR A 20 12.14 -2.15 -5.21
C THR A 20 11.87 -1.63 -6.62
N SER A 21 10.62 -1.43 -6.97
CA SER A 21 10.19 -0.96 -8.28
C SER A 21 10.76 0.41 -8.62
N ILE A 22 10.96 0.66 -9.91
CA ILE A 22 11.37 1.97 -10.43
C ILE A 22 10.18 2.82 -10.91
N SER A 23 9.03 2.20 -11.06
CA SER A 23 7.78 2.85 -11.46
C SER A 23 6.59 2.03 -10.95
N GLU A 24 5.63 2.69 -10.33
CA GLU A 24 4.35 2.14 -9.87
C GLU A 24 3.27 3.22 -10.02
N GLY A 25 2.00 2.80 -10.04
CA GLY A 25 0.88 3.68 -9.75
C GLY A 25 0.49 3.53 -8.26
N GLN A 26 -0.38 2.55 -7.99
CA GLN A 26 -0.74 2.11 -6.64
C GLN A 26 -0.43 0.62 -6.51
N PRO A 27 0.69 0.24 -5.87
CA PRO A 27 1.12 -1.15 -5.80
C PRO A 27 0.23 -1.98 -4.88
N LEU A 28 -0.50 -2.94 -5.46
CA LEU A 28 -1.36 -3.86 -4.71
C LEU A 28 -0.58 -4.69 -3.70
N SER A 29 0.66 -5.07 -4.01
CA SER A 29 1.54 -5.82 -3.10
C SER A 29 1.82 -5.09 -1.78
N VAL A 30 1.88 -3.75 -1.81
CA VAL A 30 2.00 -2.94 -0.58
C VAL A 30 0.69 -2.93 0.19
N LEU A 31 -0.45 -2.76 -0.49
CA LEU A 31 -1.78 -2.83 0.16
C LEU A 31 -2.04 -4.20 0.79
N GLU A 32 -1.71 -5.28 0.10
CA GLU A 32 -1.81 -6.65 0.60
C GLU A 32 -0.92 -6.87 1.84
N SER A 33 0.31 -6.36 1.80
CA SER A 33 1.24 -6.42 2.93
C SER A 33 0.70 -5.69 4.16
N LEU A 34 0.28 -4.44 3.98
CA LEU A 34 -0.30 -3.64 5.06
C LEU A 34 -1.60 -4.25 5.57
N GLY A 35 -2.46 -4.77 4.69
CA GLY A 35 -3.68 -5.50 5.06
C GLY A 35 -3.40 -6.72 5.93
N ALA A 36 -2.29 -7.42 5.67
CA ALA A 36 -1.79 -8.54 6.46
C ALA A 36 -0.99 -8.12 7.70
N ARG A 37 -0.98 -6.84 8.09
CA ARG A 37 -0.19 -6.27 9.20
C ARG A 37 1.31 -6.44 9.02
N ARG A 38 1.80 -6.44 7.78
CA ARG A 38 3.23 -6.48 7.49
C ARG A 38 3.68 -5.11 7.01
N PRO A 39 4.57 -4.45 7.76
CA PRO A 39 5.12 -3.16 7.31
C PRO A 39 5.96 -3.36 6.04
N CYS A 40 6.17 -2.29 5.30
CA CYS A 40 6.92 -2.35 4.05
C CYS A 40 8.17 -1.47 4.08
N VAL A 41 9.17 -1.87 3.29
CA VAL A 41 10.23 -0.99 2.82
C VAL A 41 10.04 -0.82 1.30
N THR A 42 9.89 0.41 0.82
CA THR A 42 9.62 0.65 -0.61
C THR A 42 10.55 1.70 -1.19
N THR A 43 10.71 1.66 -2.51
CA THR A 43 11.16 2.83 -3.25
C THR A 43 10.05 3.88 -3.31
N GLU A 44 10.44 5.17 -3.41
CA GLU A 44 9.53 6.31 -3.51
C GLU A 44 9.00 6.43 -4.95
N VAL A 45 8.03 5.60 -5.30
CA VAL A 45 7.40 5.55 -6.61
C VAL A 45 5.88 5.48 -6.48
N GLY A 46 5.15 6.09 -7.41
CA GLY A 46 3.70 6.16 -7.36
C GLY A 46 3.20 6.71 -6.01
N CYS A 47 2.20 6.07 -5.42
CA CYS A 47 1.65 6.46 -4.13
C CYS A 47 2.30 5.75 -2.92
N CYS A 48 3.49 5.13 -3.06
CA CYS A 48 4.15 4.38 -1.97
C CYS A 48 4.33 5.22 -0.69
N ARG A 49 4.70 6.50 -0.82
CA ARG A 49 4.85 7.40 0.32
C ARG A 49 3.52 7.59 1.06
N GLU A 50 2.44 7.84 0.32
CA GLU A 50 1.10 7.99 0.89
C GLU A 50 0.65 6.70 1.60
N LEU A 51 0.88 5.54 1.00
CA LEU A 51 0.54 4.25 1.60
C LEU A 51 1.29 4.00 2.90
N LEU A 52 2.55 4.42 3.03
CA LEU A 52 3.38 4.15 4.21
C LEU A 52 3.36 5.26 5.26
N GLU A 53 3.25 6.51 4.86
CA GLU A 53 3.32 7.67 5.76
C GLU A 53 1.95 8.30 6.01
N GLY A 54 0.96 8.05 5.15
CA GLY A 54 -0.39 8.62 5.18
C GLY A 54 -0.55 9.84 4.28
N ALA A 55 -1.78 10.06 3.82
CA ALA A 55 -2.21 11.27 3.15
C ALA A 55 -2.57 12.38 4.18
N PRO A 56 -2.74 13.64 3.75
CA PRO A 56 -3.27 14.68 4.64
C PRO A 56 -4.61 14.26 5.28
N GLY A 57 -4.67 14.29 6.61
CA GLY A 57 -5.82 13.83 7.38
C GLY A 57 -5.76 12.36 7.83
N ASP A 58 -4.70 11.64 7.48
CA ASP A 58 -4.42 10.30 8.00
C ASP A 58 -3.48 10.37 9.21
N ASP A 59 -4.02 10.20 10.40
CA ASP A 59 -3.28 10.30 11.67
C ASP A 59 -2.84 8.93 12.22
N PHE A 60 -2.90 7.84 11.42
CA PHE A 60 -2.47 6.51 11.90
C PHE A 60 -0.97 6.40 12.12
N GLY A 61 -0.18 7.25 11.47
CA GLY A 61 1.27 7.27 11.58
C GLY A 61 1.97 6.33 10.58
N VAL A 62 3.28 6.19 10.72
CA VAL A 62 4.14 5.51 9.74
C VAL A 62 3.96 4.00 9.80
N ALA A 63 3.75 3.37 8.63
CA ALA A 63 3.56 1.93 8.43
C ALA A 63 4.75 1.24 7.72
N GLY A 64 5.84 1.96 7.48
CA GLY A 64 7.01 1.43 6.80
C GLY A 64 8.05 2.50 6.51
N PHE A 65 8.99 2.21 5.64
CA PHE A 65 10.03 3.14 5.24
C PHE A 65 10.09 3.30 3.72
N VAL A 66 10.33 4.53 3.28
CA VAL A 66 10.47 4.89 1.87
C VAL A 66 11.91 5.31 1.60
N SER A 67 12.47 4.89 0.48
CA SER A 67 13.80 5.26 0.01
C SER A 67 13.70 5.84 -1.42
N PRO A 68 14.50 6.83 -1.79
CA PRO A 68 14.55 7.28 -3.18
C PRO A 68 14.81 6.11 -4.15
N PRO A 69 14.20 6.12 -5.35
CA PRO A 69 14.46 5.10 -6.36
C PRO A 69 15.94 5.13 -6.78
N MET A 70 16.46 3.99 -7.19
CA MET A 70 17.88 3.81 -7.61
C MET A 70 18.93 4.11 -6.52
N TYR A 71 18.52 4.35 -5.27
CA TYR A 71 19.43 4.62 -4.15
C TYR A 71 19.59 3.39 -3.28
N ARG A 72 20.47 2.47 -3.68
CA ARG A 72 20.72 1.18 -3.00
C ARG A 72 21.08 1.32 -1.53
N LYS A 73 21.91 2.31 -1.17
CA LYS A 73 22.28 2.52 0.23
C LYS A 73 21.08 2.91 1.10
N GLY A 74 20.25 3.84 0.63
CA GLY A 74 19.04 4.24 1.36
C GLY A 74 18.06 3.09 1.55
N LEU A 75 17.91 2.22 0.56
CA LEU A 75 17.09 1.02 0.68
C LEU A 75 17.66 0.05 1.73
N ALA A 76 18.98 -0.19 1.73
CA ALA A 76 19.65 -1.02 2.72
C ALA A 76 19.49 -0.45 4.14
N ASP A 77 19.72 0.86 4.33
CA ASP A 77 19.57 1.54 5.63
C ASP A 77 18.10 1.44 6.12
N ALA A 78 17.12 1.53 5.23
CA ALA A 78 15.69 1.35 5.55
C ALA A 78 15.38 -0.09 5.99
N MET A 79 15.96 -1.08 5.33
CA MET A 79 15.84 -2.50 5.71
C MET A 79 16.48 -2.76 7.07
N GLU A 80 17.69 -2.26 7.34
CA GLU A 80 18.35 -2.37 8.64
C GLU A 80 17.48 -1.77 9.75
N ARG A 81 16.95 -0.58 9.56
CA ARG A 81 16.01 0.05 10.51
C ARG A 81 14.77 -0.78 10.76
N MET A 82 14.26 -1.48 9.74
CA MET A 82 13.13 -2.39 9.87
C MET A 82 13.49 -3.62 10.70
N CYS A 83 14.72 -4.11 10.63
CA CYS A 83 15.20 -5.29 11.37
C CYS A 83 15.42 -5.04 12.87
N VAL A 84 15.72 -3.80 13.29
CA VAL A 84 16.17 -3.47 14.66
C VAL A 84 15.15 -3.86 15.75
N SER A 85 13.86 -3.68 15.52
CA SER A 85 12.84 -3.86 16.57
C SER A 85 11.58 -4.57 16.06
N ARG A 86 11.33 -5.75 16.61
CA ARG A 86 10.09 -6.49 16.36
C ARG A 86 8.86 -5.70 16.84
N ALA A 87 8.93 -5.07 18.01
CA ALA A 87 7.79 -4.28 18.53
C ALA A 87 7.42 -3.15 17.58
N ARG A 88 8.41 -2.44 17.02
CA ARG A 88 8.18 -1.38 16.05
C ARG A 88 7.57 -1.91 14.75
N ARG A 89 8.00 -3.08 14.27
CA ARG A 89 7.38 -3.71 13.08
C ARG A 89 5.91 -4.03 13.32
N LEU A 90 5.56 -4.58 14.47
CA LEU A 90 4.17 -4.90 14.81
C LEU A 90 3.31 -3.63 14.87
N GLU A 91 3.79 -2.57 15.51
CA GLU A 91 3.10 -1.28 15.58
C GLU A 91 2.89 -0.66 14.19
N MET A 92 3.93 -0.67 13.34
CA MET A 92 3.84 -0.21 11.94
C MET A 92 2.83 -1.05 11.15
N GLY A 93 2.83 -2.36 11.33
CA GLY A 93 1.88 -3.28 10.68
C GLY A 93 0.43 -2.97 11.06
N GLU A 94 0.16 -2.71 12.35
CA GLU A 94 -1.19 -2.33 12.78
C GLU A 94 -1.65 -0.98 12.22
N ARG A 95 -0.75 0.01 12.16
CA ARG A 95 -1.02 1.30 11.53
C ARG A 95 -1.37 1.14 10.06
N GLY A 96 -0.57 0.34 9.34
CA GLY A 96 -0.82 0.02 7.93
C GLY A 96 -2.16 -0.67 7.71
N GLN A 97 -2.50 -1.66 8.53
CA GLN A 97 -3.79 -2.34 8.44
C GLN A 97 -4.97 -1.38 8.66
N ARG A 98 -4.90 -0.52 9.67
CA ARG A 98 -5.94 0.49 9.91
C ARG A 98 -6.12 1.41 8.71
N ARG A 99 -5.01 1.87 8.12
CA ARG A 99 -5.02 2.71 6.91
C ARG A 99 -5.71 2.02 5.75
N VAL A 100 -5.34 0.76 5.45
CA VAL A 100 -5.97 -0.02 4.39
C VAL A 100 -7.46 -0.23 4.66
N ALA A 101 -7.83 -0.60 5.87
CA ALA A 101 -9.22 -0.81 6.26
C ALA A 101 -10.07 0.47 6.23
N THR A 102 -9.45 1.65 6.32
CA THR A 102 -10.15 2.93 6.31
C THR A 102 -10.27 3.52 4.92
N TYR A 103 -9.22 3.42 4.08
CA TYR A 103 -9.13 4.22 2.86
C TYR A 103 -9.03 3.40 1.57
N TYR A 104 -8.72 2.08 1.64
CA TYR A 104 -8.37 1.29 0.46
C TYR A 104 -9.17 -0.01 0.33
N LEU A 105 -10.42 -0.01 0.82
CA LEU A 105 -11.31 -1.15 0.65
C LEU A 105 -11.81 -1.25 -0.80
N HIS A 106 -11.98 -2.47 -1.28
CA HIS A 106 -12.47 -2.76 -2.62
C HIS A 106 -13.84 -2.12 -2.90
N GLU A 107 -14.75 -2.18 -1.93
CA GLU A 107 -16.07 -1.56 -2.05
C GLU A 107 -16.00 -0.03 -2.22
N GLN A 108 -15.07 0.62 -1.51
CA GLN A 108 -14.85 2.06 -1.67
C GLN A 108 -14.32 2.40 -3.07
N MET A 109 -13.37 1.62 -3.57
CA MET A 109 -12.87 1.77 -4.94
C MET A 109 -14.01 1.65 -5.95
N LEU A 110 -14.84 0.61 -5.85
CA LEU A 110 -15.99 0.42 -6.75
C LEU A 110 -17.01 1.57 -6.64
N ALA A 111 -17.29 2.05 -5.44
CA ALA A 111 -18.18 3.18 -5.22
C ALA A 111 -17.65 4.47 -5.89
N ASN A 112 -16.34 4.73 -5.75
CA ASN A 112 -15.69 5.88 -6.38
C ASN A 112 -15.71 5.80 -7.90
N TYR A 113 -15.45 4.62 -8.50
CA TYR A 113 -15.56 4.43 -9.94
C TYR A 113 -16.99 4.63 -10.44
N ARG A 114 -18.00 4.09 -9.74
CA ARG A 114 -19.41 4.29 -10.10
C ARG A 114 -19.78 5.78 -10.07
N ALA A 115 -19.37 6.49 -9.02
CA ALA A 115 -19.61 7.93 -8.91
C ALA A 115 -18.98 8.71 -10.08
N LEU A 116 -17.73 8.38 -10.42
CA LEU A 116 -17.01 8.99 -11.54
C LEU A 116 -17.71 8.72 -12.88
N TYR A 117 -18.16 7.49 -13.13
CA TYR A 117 -18.90 7.14 -14.35
C TYR A 117 -20.25 7.86 -14.42
N ASP A 118 -20.98 7.95 -13.29
CA ASP A 118 -22.25 8.66 -13.23
C ASP A 118 -22.07 10.17 -13.47
N GLU A 119 -21.03 10.77 -12.94
CA GLU A 119 -20.70 12.18 -13.16
C GLU A 119 -20.35 12.42 -14.63
N THR A 120 -19.50 11.58 -15.21
CA THR A 120 -19.10 11.65 -16.61
C THR A 120 -20.32 11.48 -17.54
N ALA A 121 -21.16 10.50 -17.28
CA ALA A 121 -22.37 10.27 -18.08
C ALA A 121 -23.30 11.48 -18.05
N ARG A 122 -23.48 12.13 -16.90
CA ARG A 122 -24.26 13.38 -16.78
C ARG A 122 -23.63 14.53 -17.56
N ALA A 123 -22.31 14.72 -17.42
CA ALA A 123 -21.60 15.81 -18.09
C ALA A 123 -21.67 15.72 -19.63
N PHE A 124 -21.70 14.52 -20.17
CA PHE A 124 -21.72 14.26 -21.60
C PHE A 124 -23.11 13.82 -22.15
N ASN A 125 -24.17 13.88 -21.33
CA ASN A 125 -25.54 13.43 -21.70
C ASN A 125 -25.60 11.99 -22.26
N LEU A 126 -24.73 11.09 -21.71
CA LEU A 126 -24.69 9.70 -22.12
C LEU A 126 -25.86 8.90 -21.51
N PRO A 127 -26.45 7.93 -22.23
CA PRO A 127 -27.48 7.07 -21.66
C PRO A 127 -26.92 6.24 -20.51
N LYS A 128 -27.63 6.18 -19.37
CA LYS A 128 -27.30 5.25 -18.29
C LYS A 128 -27.44 3.82 -18.80
N LYS A 129 -26.36 3.05 -18.82
CA LYS A 129 -26.46 1.59 -18.95
C LYS A 129 -26.83 1.03 -17.58
N GLU A 130 -27.99 0.40 -17.49
CA GLU A 130 -28.32 -0.47 -16.38
C GLU A 130 -27.34 -1.65 -16.38
N VAL A 131 -26.58 -1.80 -15.31
CA VAL A 131 -25.67 -2.94 -15.06
C VAL A 131 -26.29 -3.80 -13.95
#